data_dd92c0fbb33ce3c2773fea4eef6716ba
#
_entry.id   dd92c0fbb33ce3c2773fea4eef6716ba
#
_cell.length_a   1.000
_cell.length_b   1.000
_cell.length_c   1.000
_cell.angle_alpha   90.00
_cell.angle_beta   90.00
_cell.angle_gamma   90.00
#
_symmetry.space_group_name_H-M   'P 1'
#
loop_
_entity.id
_entity.type
_entity.pdbx_description
1 polymer ?
#
loop_
_entity_poly.entity_id
_entity_poly.type
_entity_poly.pdbx_seq_one_letter_code
_entity_poly.pdbx_strand_id
1 'polypeptide(L)'
;MNKRIKKTIIAILFIAIIMANSIFVYAENDLSVDAKASLIIEENSGKVIHEENSNIQNYPASVTKILTAILTLENCELTDTVTVSKTAISNIPSGYVIAPLFIGEQMSVEDLLYALMLKSANDAAYVLAEHVGGSVEGFSEMMNKKAEELGCKNSHFVNPNGIHNSDHYTTAYDMYLIAKYAMKNEKFVKIVSTYQHTLSATNKYSKNDRIMKNTNTFVNPSSRFYDENVKGIKTGTTLQAGNCLITSISKNGFDVITVILGARTSESKFSETKRMMNYVFDNYEYTEIHKKGDVIKKIEVEKATKETKSLNLVISDDIKAINNIKIKAEEIEPEINLRDEIIAPISKGQELGTIKYTVDGLEYNAKLLAENDVIKKTYYVEILIGVGVFLIILGVIIIIKKRHRKPKEKKSEW
;
A
#
# COMPACT_ATOMS: atom_id res chain seq x y z
N MET A 1 -32.28 -19.18 -45.24
CA MET A 1 -31.34 -18.16 -44.76
C MET A 1 -29.92 -18.59 -45.02
N ASN A 2 -29.17 -17.83 -45.80
CA ASN A 2 -27.85 -18.18 -46.31
C ASN A 2 -26.83 -18.43 -45.20
N LYS A 3 -26.01 -19.48 -45.30
CA LYS A 3 -24.99 -19.85 -44.24
C LYS A 3 -24.05 -18.69 -43.84
N ARG A 4 -23.78 -17.77 -44.79
CA ARG A 4 -23.02 -16.56 -44.56
C ARG A 4 -23.75 -15.57 -43.66
N ILE A 5 -25.05 -15.34 -43.88
CA ILE A 5 -25.90 -14.44 -43.08
C ILE A 5 -26.00 -14.93 -41.61
N LYS A 6 -26.15 -16.26 -41.40
CA LYS A 6 -26.14 -16.86 -40.06
C LYS A 6 -24.82 -16.60 -39.31
N LYS A 7 -23.66 -16.76 -39.98
CA LYS A 7 -22.36 -16.49 -39.34
C LYS A 7 -22.16 -15.01 -38.98
N THR A 8 -22.61 -14.11 -39.85
CA THR A 8 -22.53 -12.67 -39.60
C THR A 8 -23.43 -12.25 -38.43
N ILE A 9 -24.65 -12.79 -38.33
CA ILE A 9 -25.56 -12.51 -37.19
C ILE A 9 -24.98 -13.07 -35.89
N ILE A 10 -24.39 -14.27 -35.89
CA ILE A 10 -23.73 -14.83 -34.69
C ILE A 10 -22.53 -14.00 -34.27
N ALA A 11 -21.71 -13.49 -35.19
CA ALA A 11 -20.58 -12.64 -34.90
C ALA A 11 -21.01 -11.27 -34.33
N ILE A 12 -22.09 -10.68 -34.88
CA ILE A 12 -22.64 -9.41 -34.36
C ILE A 12 -23.25 -9.60 -32.96
N LEU A 13 -23.95 -10.72 -32.71
CA LEU A 13 -24.45 -11.08 -31.38
C LEU A 13 -23.33 -11.30 -30.37
N PHE A 14 -22.23 -11.95 -30.78
CA PHE A 14 -21.06 -12.16 -29.91
C PHE A 14 -20.34 -10.85 -29.56
N ILE A 15 -20.21 -9.93 -30.53
CA ILE A 15 -19.67 -8.59 -30.31
C ILE A 15 -20.60 -7.76 -29.42
N ALA A 16 -21.92 -7.85 -29.59
CA ALA A 16 -22.89 -7.18 -28.74
C ALA A 16 -22.87 -7.71 -27.30
N ILE A 17 -22.66 -9.02 -27.09
CA ILE A 17 -22.52 -9.62 -25.78
C ILE A 17 -21.20 -9.15 -25.10
N ILE A 18 -20.08 -9.08 -25.85
CA ILE A 18 -18.81 -8.55 -25.34
C ILE A 18 -18.94 -7.06 -24.99
N MET A 19 -19.62 -6.26 -25.79
CA MET A 19 -19.89 -4.84 -25.47
C MET A 19 -20.86 -4.65 -24.30
N ALA A 20 -21.81 -5.55 -24.10
CA ALA A 20 -22.75 -5.49 -22.97
C ALA A 20 -22.09 -5.84 -21.62
N ASN A 21 -21.02 -6.64 -21.63
CA ASN A 21 -20.25 -6.97 -20.42
C ASN A 21 -19.18 -5.94 -20.06
N SER A 22 -18.97 -4.91 -20.87
CA SER A 22 -18.06 -3.79 -20.57
C SER A 22 -18.77 -2.55 -20.00
N ILE A 23 -19.95 -2.70 -19.46
CA ILE A 23 -20.50 -1.68 -18.56
C ILE A 23 -19.75 -1.83 -17.24
N PHE A 24 -18.55 -1.26 -17.17
CA PHE A 24 -18.00 -0.85 -15.89
C PHE A 24 -19.04 0.11 -15.30
N VAL A 25 -19.80 -0.38 -14.34
CA VAL A 25 -20.52 0.48 -13.42
C VAL A 25 -19.44 1.23 -12.67
N TYR A 26 -19.05 2.39 -13.17
CA TYR A 26 -18.43 3.39 -12.32
C TYR A 26 -19.46 3.64 -11.23
N ALA A 27 -19.20 3.14 -10.02
CA ALA A 27 -19.92 3.60 -8.85
C ALA A 27 -19.75 5.12 -8.86
N GLU A 28 -20.83 5.84 -9.07
CA GLU A 28 -20.87 7.29 -9.02
C GLU A 28 -20.28 7.68 -7.68
N ASN A 29 -19.15 8.38 -7.72
CA ASN A 29 -18.42 8.75 -6.51
C ASN A 29 -19.24 9.88 -5.87
N ASP A 30 -20.18 9.52 -4.97
CA ASP A 30 -21.12 10.45 -4.33
C ASP A 30 -20.41 11.53 -3.46
N LEU A 31 -19.08 11.50 -3.38
CA LEU A 31 -18.27 12.44 -2.62
C LEU A 31 -17.72 13.53 -3.55
N SER A 32 -18.38 14.69 -3.59
CA SER A 32 -17.82 15.93 -4.16
C SER A 32 -17.19 16.77 -3.06
N VAL A 33 -15.99 17.30 -3.27
CA VAL A 33 -15.19 18.06 -2.28
C VAL A 33 -15.02 19.51 -2.74
N ASP A 34 -15.39 20.50 -1.90
CA ASP A 34 -15.24 21.93 -2.22
C ASP A 34 -13.77 22.38 -2.07
N ALA A 35 -12.94 21.94 -3.01
CA ALA A 35 -11.52 22.28 -3.09
C ALA A 35 -11.02 22.27 -4.54
N LYS A 36 -9.82 22.82 -4.80
CA LYS A 36 -9.20 22.76 -6.15
C LYS A 36 -8.76 21.34 -6.51
N ALA A 37 -8.28 20.59 -5.51
CA ALA A 37 -7.93 19.18 -5.64
C ALA A 37 -8.16 18.46 -4.32
N SER A 38 -8.60 17.20 -4.40
CA SER A 38 -8.80 16.33 -3.24
C SER A 38 -8.40 14.90 -3.56
N LEU A 39 -7.96 14.17 -2.52
CA LEU A 39 -7.49 12.81 -2.64
C LEU A 39 -7.70 12.05 -1.33
N ILE A 40 -8.14 10.80 -1.43
CA ILE A 40 -8.22 9.84 -0.32
C ILE A 40 -7.54 8.55 -0.77
N ILE A 41 -6.53 8.13 -0.03
CA ILE A 41 -5.88 6.83 -0.29
C ILE A 41 -5.77 6.05 1.02
N GLU A 42 -6.11 4.77 0.97
CA GLU A 42 -5.79 3.82 2.02
C GLU A 42 -4.32 3.40 1.91
N GLU A 43 -3.56 3.51 3.02
CA GLU A 43 -2.09 3.47 2.99
C GLU A 43 -1.52 2.09 2.72
N ASN A 44 -2.14 1.02 3.24
CA ASN A 44 -1.59 -0.33 3.17
C ASN A 44 -1.80 -0.96 1.79
N SER A 45 -3.00 -0.83 1.24
CA SER A 45 -3.35 -1.35 -0.08
C SER A 45 -2.96 -0.42 -1.23
N GLY A 46 -2.83 0.89 -0.95
CA GLY A 46 -2.70 1.92 -1.97
C GLY A 46 -4.01 2.21 -2.72
N LYS A 47 -5.16 1.73 -2.21
CA LYS A 47 -6.47 1.99 -2.81
C LYS A 47 -6.78 3.46 -2.84
N VAL A 48 -6.96 4.00 -4.05
CA VAL A 48 -7.55 5.33 -4.24
C VAL A 48 -9.07 5.20 -4.02
N ILE A 49 -9.56 5.79 -2.92
CA ILE A 49 -10.97 5.76 -2.54
C ILE A 49 -11.72 6.92 -3.20
N HIS A 50 -11.07 8.06 -3.31
CA HIS A 50 -11.59 9.25 -3.95
C HIS A 50 -10.46 10.09 -4.52
N GLU A 51 -10.67 10.67 -5.71
CA GLU A 51 -9.78 11.67 -6.28
C GLU A 51 -10.53 12.68 -7.16
N GLU A 52 -10.20 13.94 -6.96
CA GLU A 52 -10.60 15.04 -7.85
C GLU A 52 -9.38 15.90 -8.14
N ASN A 53 -9.02 16.08 -9.41
CA ASN A 53 -7.87 16.89 -9.85
C ASN A 53 -6.55 16.52 -9.17
N SER A 54 -6.39 15.25 -8.74
CA SER A 54 -5.28 14.79 -7.88
C SER A 54 -3.89 15.02 -8.49
N ASN A 55 -3.79 15.08 -9.82
CA ASN A 55 -2.55 15.28 -10.58
C ASN A 55 -2.41 16.71 -11.19
N ILE A 56 -3.37 17.61 -10.92
CA ILE A 56 -3.30 19.00 -11.36
C ILE A 56 -2.37 19.78 -10.44
N GLN A 57 -1.45 20.58 -11.04
CA GLN A 57 -0.53 21.42 -10.30
C GLN A 57 -1.26 22.50 -9.48
N ASN A 58 -0.88 22.59 -8.22
CA ASN A 58 -1.39 23.55 -7.26
C ASN A 58 -0.24 24.12 -6.42
N TYR A 59 -0.46 25.25 -5.75
CA TYR A 59 0.49 25.78 -4.79
C TYR A 59 0.30 25.09 -3.42
N PRO A 60 1.36 24.53 -2.83
CA PRO A 60 1.23 23.74 -1.59
C PRO A 60 1.00 24.60 -0.33
N ALA A 61 1.40 25.86 -0.33
CA ALA A 61 1.52 26.63 0.92
C ALA A 61 2.35 25.86 1.96
N SER A 62 2.04 26.00 3.26
CA SER A 62 2.84 25.40 4.35
C SER A 62 2.75 23.86 4.46
N VAL A 63 2.03 23.15 3.61
CA VAL A 63 2.16 21.68 3.58
C VAL A 63 3.53 21.24 3.03
N THR A 64 4.25 22.14 2.33
CA THR A 64 5.68 22.03 2.00
C THR A 64 6.54 21.61 3.19
N LYS A 65 6.21 22.09 4.40
CA LYS A 65 6.98 21.85 5.62
C LYS A 65 7.04 20.36 6.05
N ILE A 66 6.18 19.51 5.48
CA ILE A 66 6.28 18.04 5.65
C ILE A 66 7.62 17.56 5.08
N LEU A 67 7.96 18.00 3.88
CA LEU A 67 9.23 17.63 3.24
C LEU A 67 10.43 18.23 3.96
N THR A 68 10.30 19.47 4.45
CA THR A 68 11.33 20.11 5.28
C THR A 68 11.58 19.34 6.58
N ALA A 69 10.52 18.91 7.27
CA ALA A 69 10.64 18.16 8.51
C ALA A 69 11.30 16.80 8.30
N ILE A 70 10.93 16.07 7.23
CA ILE A 70 11.50 14.73 6.99
C ILE A 70 12.96 14.81 6.59
N LEU A 71 13.35 15.75 5.75
CA LEU A 71 14.76 15.98 5.41
C LEU A 71 15.58 16.36 6.65
N THR A 72 15.03 17.16 7.55
CA THR A 72 15.70 17.47 8.82
C THR A 72 15.88 16.22 9.68
N LEU A 73 14.84 15.38 9.83
CA LEU A 73 14.90 14.15 10.61
C LEU A 73 15.83 13.08 10.03
N GLU A 74 16.09 13.12 8.74
CA GLU A 74 17.02 12.21 8.06
C GLU A 74 18.49 12.65 8.18
N ASN A 75 18.74 13.94 8.43
CA ASN A 75 20.09 14.50 8.41
C ASN A 75 20.58 15.03 9.76
N CYS A 76 19.72 15.04 10.79
CA CYS A 76 20.04 15.57 12.10
C CYS A 76 19.53 14.68 13.24
N GLU A 77 20.20 14.72 14.37
CA GLU A 77 19.64 14.23 15.63
C GLU A 77 18.75 15.29 16.28
N LEU A 78 17.72 14.87 17.01
CA LEU A 78 16.80 15.80 17.69
C LEU A 78 17.48 16.69 18.71
N THR A 79 18.60 16.23 19.28
CA THR A 79 19.41 16.93 20.30
C THR A 79 20.43 17.89 19.71
N ASP A 80 20.65 17.88 18.40
CA ASP A 80 21.58 18.78 17.76
C ASP A 80 21.21 20.23 18.01
N THR A 81 22.22 21.07 18.25
CA THR A 81 22.03 22.50 18.54
C THR A 81 22.28 23.33 17.28
N VAL A 82 21.27 24.09 16.89
CA VAL A 82 21.29 24.97 15.71
C VAL A 82 21.33 26.43 16.17
N THR A 83 22.20 27.21 15.52
CA THR A 83 22.28 28.68 15.79
C THR A 83 21.46 29.42 14.74
N VAL A 84 20.51 30.22 15.16
CA VAL A 84 19.67 31.07 14.32
C VAL A 84 20.51 32.13 13.62
N SER A 85 20.58 32.07 12.30
CA SER A 85 21.32 33.02 11.48
C SER A 85 20.55 34.32 11.23
N LYS A 86 21.25 35.38 10.83
CA LYS A 86 20.62 36.61 10.37
C LYS A 86 19.84 36.40 9.08
N THR A 87 20.38 35.58 8.16
CA THR A 87 19.80 35.29 6.85
C THR A 87 18.46 34.59 6.99
N ALA A 88 18.37 33.58 7.84
CA ALA A 88 17.13 32.86 8.11
C ALA A 88 15.97 33.75 8.55
N ILE A 89 16.28 34.78 9.39
CA ILE A 89 15.25 35.72 9.85
C ILE A 89 14.92 36.75 8.75
N SER A 90 15.94 37.25 8.02
CA SER A 90 15.75 38.31 7.01
C SER A 90 14.95 37.86 5.79
N ASN A 91 14.92 36.55 5.50
CA ASN A 91 14.23 35.97 4.34
C ASN A 91 12.70 35.89 4.53
N ILE A 92 12.17 36.27 5.71
CA ILE A 92 10.74 36.14 6.00
C ILE A 92 10.05 37.50 5.77
N PRO A 93 9.11 37.58 4.81
CA PRO A 93 8.32 38.79 4.63
C PRO A 93 7.46 39.11 5.86
N SER A 94 7.20 40.39 6.09
CA SER A 94 6.34 40.84 7.19
C SER A 94 4.93 40.22 7.08
N GLY A 95 4.36 39.86 8.22
CA GLY A 95 3.01 39.29 8.33
C GLY A 95 2.94 37.77 8.25
N TYR A 96 4.05 37.09 7.96
CA TYR A 96 4.08 35.62 7.99
C TYR A 96 4.26 35.08 9.42
N VAL A 97 3.74 33.88 9.67
CA VAL A 97 3.81 33.24 11.00
C VAL A 97 5.25 32.85 11.34
N ILE A 98 5.68 33.22 12.55
CA ILE A 98 7.01 32.93 13.12
C ILE A 98 6.90 32.36 14.53
N ALA A 99 7.97 31.72 15.00
CA ALA A 99 8.15 31.29 16.41
C ALA A 99 8.89 32.32 17.28
N PRO A 100 8.92 33.58 16.92
CA PRO A 100 9.81 34.71 17.22
C PRO A 100 11.21 34.31 17.71
N LEU A 101 12.00 33.75 16.78
CA LEU A 101 13.39 33.37 17.03
C LEU A 101 14.32 34.59 16.98
N PHE A 102 15.39 34.56 17.76
CA PHE A 102 16.36 35.67 17.85
C PHE A 102 17.67 35.32 17.13
N ILE A 103 18.27 36.29 16.44
CA ILE A 103 19.57 36.09 15.78
C ILE A 103 20.63 35.69 16.84
N GLY A 104 21.36 34.61 16.58
CA GLY A 104 22.32 34.01 17.50
C GLY A 104 21.69 33.18 18.64
N GLU A 105 20.40 32.91 18.56
CA GLU A 105 19.72 31.97 19.47
C GLU A 105 20.17 30.53 19.13
N GLN A 106 20.43 29.75 20.18
CA GLN A 106 20.80 28.33 20.06
C GLN A 106 19.62 27.46 20.48
N MET A 107 19.14 26.65 19.59
CA MET A 107 17.94 25.83 19.78
C MET A 107 18.20 24.37 19.37
N SER A 108 17.50 23.44 20.00
CA SER A 108 17.50 22.05 19.55
C SER A 108 16.75 21.87 18.23
N VAL A 109 17.18 20.92 17.44
CA VAL A 109 16.43 20.47 16.24
C VAL A 109 15.01 20.08 16.63
N GLU A 110 14.81 19.42 17.79
CA GLU A 110 13.47 19.04 18.27
C GLU A 110 12.55 20.25 18.44
N ASP A 111 12.98 21.28 19.13
CA ASP A 111 12.19 22.50 19.34
C ASP A 111 11.89 23.23 18.03
N LEU A 112 12.87 23.27 17.11
CA LEU A 112 12.67 23.85 15.78
C LEU A 112 11.65 23.05 14.95
N LEU A 113 11.66 21.73 15.03
CA LEU A 113 10.67 20.86 14.35
C LEU A 113 9.27 21.03 14.94
N TYR A 114 9.14 21.19 16.26
CA TYR A 114 7.85 21.51 16.89
C TYR A 114 7.35 22.89 16.44
N ALA A 115 8.21 23.89 16.40
CA ALA A 115 7.86 25.23 15.89
C ALA A 115 7.43 25.18 14.42
N LEU A 116 8.18 24.45 13.59
CA LEU A 116 7.91 24.21 12.16
C LEU A 116 6.54 23.57 11.94
N MET A 117 6.25 22.47 12.63
CA MET A 117 5.08 21.65 12.31
C MET A 117 3.82 22.12 13.03
N LEU A 118 3.89 22.48 14.31
CA LEU A 118 2.72 22.88 15.08
C LEU A 118 2.29 24.31 14.75
N LYS A 119 3.18 25.28 14.95
CA LYS A 119 2.92 26.70 14.71
C LYS A 119 2.95 27.07 13.23
N SER A 120 3.55 26.21 12.38
CA SER A 120 3.85 26.54 10.98
C SER A 120 4.87 27.67 10.84
N ALA A 121 5.82 27.76 11.77
CA ALA A 121 6.81 28.84 11.88
C ALA A 121 7.74 28.89 10.64
N ASN A 122 7.81 30.05 10.00
CA ASN A 122 8.64 30.22 8.80
C ASN A 122 10.09 30.46 9.14
N ASP A 123 10.39 31.10 10.27
CA ASP A 123 11.74 31.25 10.81
C ASP A 123 12.39 29.91 11.11
N ALA A 124 11.69 28.99 11.76
CA ALA A 124 12.16 27.64 11.99
C ALA A 124 12.45 26.89 10.69
N ALA A 125 11.63 27.08 9.64
CA ALA A 125 11.86 26.45 8.33
C ALA A 125 13.19 26.90 7.68
N TYR A 126 13.46 28.20 7.69
CA TYR A 126 14.71 28.73 7.12
C TYR A 126 15.94 28.32 7.95
N VAL A 127 15.82 28.35 9.30
CA VAL A 127 16.90 27.93 10.21
C VAL A 127 17.27 26.47 9.96
N LEU A 128 16.28 25.57 9.86
CA LEU A 128 16.53 24.16 9.56
C LEU A 128 17.09 23.96 8.15
N ALA A 129 16.56 24.67 7.16
CA ALA A 129 17.06 24.57 5.78
C ALA A 129 18.52 25.00 5.64
N GLU A 130 18.93 26.11 6.27
CA GLU A 130 20.33 26.53 6.27
C GLU A 130 21.23 25.55 7.02
N HIS A 131 20.75 24.98 8.12
CA HIS A 131 21.52 24.01 8.89
C HIS A 131 21.77 22.71 8.12
N VAL A 132 20.73 22.17 7.45
CA VAL A 132 20.80 20.89 6.74
C VAL A 132 21.41 21.03 5.35
N GLY A 133 21.01 22.06 4.60
CA GLY A 133 21.41 22.25 3.19
C GLY A 133 22.58 23.21 3.00
N GLY A 134 23.08 23.85 4.08
CA GLY A 134 24.12 24.89 4.03
C GLY A 134 23.61 26.24 3.48
N SER A 135 22.55 26.22 2.68
CA SER A 135 21.81 27.38 2.18
C SER A 135 20.37 26.99 1.85
N VAL A 136 19.51 27.98 1.58
CA VAL A 136 18.12 27.74 1.12
C VAL A 136 18.11 27.06 -0.24
N GLU A 137 19.00 27.46 -1.13
CA GLU A 137 19.15 26.86 -2.48
C GLU A 137 19.59 25.40 -2.38
N GLY A 138 20.64 25.10 -1.63
CA GLY A 138 21.11 23.73 -1.41
C GLY A 138 20.03 22.84 -0.76
N PHE A 139 19.26 23.40 0.18
CA PHE A 139 18.14 22.68 0.77
C PHE A 139 17.01 22.42 -0.25
N SER A 140 16.72 23.40 -1.12
CA SER A 140 15.73 23.24 -2.19
C SER A 140 16.14 22.16 -3.21
N GLU A 141 17.42 22.02 -3.52
CA GLU A 141 17.95 20.92 -4.32
C GLU A 141 17.71 19.57 -3.63
N MET A 142 17.97 19.49 -2.32
CA MET A 142 17.66 18.29 -1.53
C MET A 142 16.15 17.96 -1.54
N MET A 143 15.29 18.98 -1.44
CA MET A 143 13.83 18.80 -1.50
C MET A 143 13.40 18.20 -2.84
N ASN A 144 13.89 18.74 -3.95
CA ASN A 144 13.53 18.26 -5.29
C ASN A 144 14.06 16.84 -5.53
N LYS A 145 15.29 16.55 -5.11
CA LYS A 145 15.86 15.21 -5.17
C LYS A 145 15.04 14.19 -4.35
N LYS A 146 14.64 14.54 -3.13
CA LYS A 146 13.80 13.68 -2.31
C LYS A 146 12.44 13.47 -2.95
N ALA A 147 11.81 14.50 -3.48
CA ALA A 147 10.54 14.39 -4.20
C ALA A 147 10.64 13.42 -5.40
N GLU A 148 11.72 13.50 -6.19
CA GLU A 148 11.99 12.57 -7.29
C GLU A 148 12.16 11.13 -6.78
N GLU A 149 12.96 10.92 -5.73
CA GLU A 149 13.15 9.60 -5.08
C GLU A 149 11.84 8.97 -4.59
N LEU A 150 10.89 9.79 -4.14
CA LEU A 150 9.56 9.36 -3.70
C LEU A 150 8.58 9.12 -4.87
N GLY A 151 8.99 9.42 -6.12
CA GLY A 151 8.17 9.23 -7.31
C GLY A 151 7.24 10.39 -7.64
N CYS A 152 7.45 11.58 -7.03
CA CYS A 152 6.72 12.80 -7.37
C CYS A 152 7.08 13.23 -8.81
N LYS A 153 6.07 13.46 -9.64
CA LYS A 153 6.26 13.77 -11.06
C LYS A 153 5.93 15.21 -11.43
N ASN A 154 5.16 15.88 -10.61
CA ASN A 154 4.57 17.18 -10.90
C ASN A 154 4.77 18.17 -9.74
N SER A 155 5.90 18.08 -9.06
CA SER A 155 6.27 18.96 -7.94
C SER A 155 7.61 19.61 -8.16
N HIS A 156 7.74 20.87 -7.73
CA HIS A 156 9.00 21.60 -7.67
C HIS A 156 9.00 22.53 -6.45
N PHE A 157 10.08 22.49 -5.68
CA PHE A 157 10.23 23.21 -4.42
C PHE A 157 11.39 24.18 -4.50
N VAL A 158 11.15 25.47 -4.22
CA VAL A 158 12.18 26.54 -4.26
C VAL A 158 12.43 27.18 -2.90
N ASN A 159 11.67 26.77 -1.86
CA ASN A 159 11.87 27.25 -0.49
C ASN A 159 11.37 26.21 0.53
N PRO A 160 11.84 26.28 1.79
CA PRO A 160 11.53 25.26 2.79
C PRO A 160 10.16 25.41 3.48
N ASN A 161 9.43 26.49 3.21
CA ASN A 161 8.25 26.85 4.01
C ASN A 161 6.94 26.97 3.24
N GLY A 162 6.98 26.97 1.88
CA GLY A 162 5.81 27.10 1.03
C GLY A 162 5.28 28.52 0.87
N ILE A 163 6.09 29.55 1.14
CA ILE A 163 5.80 30.91 0.73
C ILE A 163 5.69 30.91 -0.80
N HIS A 164 4.66 31.60 -1.31
CA HIS A 164 4.34 31.58 -2.72
C HIS A 164 5.49 32.01 -3.62
N ASN A 165 5.74 31.18 -4.63
CA ASN A 165 6.58 31.45 -5.79
C ASN A 165 5.92 30.69 -6.96
N SER A 166 5.95 31.23 -8.17
CA SER A 166 5.38 30.59 -9.37
C SER A 166 5.97 29.21 -9.65
N ASP A 167 7.26 29.04 -9.32
CA ASP A 167 8.02 27.81 -9.54
C ASP A 167 7.92 26.84 -8.36
N HIS A 168 7.13 27.18 -7.31
CA HIS A 168 6.90 26.35 -6.15
C HIS A 168 5.51 25.71 -6.21
N TYR A 169 5.42 24.51 -6.77
CA TYR A 169 4.15 23.83 -7.03
C TYR A 169 4.22 22.34 -6.70
N THR A 170 3.06 21.74 -6.57
CA THR A 170 2.86 20.30 -6.26
C THR A 170 1.51 19.83 -6.76
N THR A 171 1.21 18.55 -6.58
CA THR A 171 -0.12 17.95 -6.78
C THR A 171 -0.63 17.29 -5.50
N ALA A 172 -1.92 16.98 -5.43
CA ALA A 172 -2.45 16.25 -4.29
C ALA A 172 -1.85 14.83 -4.20
N TYR A 173 -1.60 14.20 -5.33
CA TYR A 173 -0.97 12.88 -5.38
C TYR A 173 0.50 12.91 -4.93
N ASP A 174 1.29 13.87 -5.40
CA ASP A 174 2.69 14.00 -4.97
C ASP A 174 2.79 14.32 -3.46
N MET A 175 1.89 15.16 -2.95
CA MET A 175 1.82 15.43 -1.51
C MET A 175 1.40 14.21 -0.69
N TYR A 176 0.55 13.34 -1.23
CA TYR A 176 0.28 12.04 -0.62
C TYR A 176 1.54 11.18 -0.53
N LEU A 177 2.34 11.09 -1.60
CA LEU A 177 3.58 10.30 -1.59
C LEU A 177 4.56 10.79 -0.52
N ILE A 178 4.73 12.11 -0.41
CA ILE A 178 5.56 12.76 0.62
C ILE A 178 5.01 12.48 2.02
N ALA A 179 3.70 12.63 2.21
CA ALA A 179 3.06 12.39 3.51
C ALA A 179 3.14 10.92 3.93
N LYS A 180 2.86 9.97 3.02
CA LYS A 180 2.99 8.53 3.26
C LYS A 180 4.41 8.15 3.69
N TYR A 181 5.41 8.72 3.05
CA TYR A 181 6.80 8.50 3.44
C TYR A 181 7.10 9.07 4.84
N ALA A 182 6.68 10.31 5.10
CA ALA A 182 6.89 10.97 6.38
C ALA A 182 6.22 10.24 7.54
N MET A 183 5.03 9.69 7.35
CA MET A 183 4.29 8.93 8.37
C MET A 183 4.94 7.62 8.79
N LYS A 184 5.93 7.10 8.03
CA LYS A 184 6.74 5.96 8.45
C LYS A 184 7.77 6.31 9.54
N ASN A 185 8.06 7.57 9.76
CA ASN A 185 9.01 8.03 10.75
C ASN A 185 8.31 8.30 12.08
N GLU A 186 8.58 7.51 13.12
CA GLU A 186 7.95 7.63 14.43
C GLU A 186 8.18 8.99 15.10
N LYS A 187 9.39 9.61 14.92
CA LYS A 187 9.69 10.96 15.44
C LYS A 187 8.78 11.99 14.75
N PHE A 188 8.56 11.86 13.43
CA PHE A 188 7.65 12.73 12.70
C PHE A 188 6.21 12.57 13.19
N VAL A 189 5.70 11.34 13.31
CA VAL A 189 4.35 11.05 13.79
C VAL A 189 4.15 11.66 15.19
N LYS A 190 5.09 11.48 16.11
CA LYS A 190 5.05 12.08 17.45
C LYS A 190 4.88 13.60 17.39
N ILE A 191 5.68 14.28 16.56
CA ILE A 191 5.64 15.74 16.43
C ILE A 191 4.28 16.20 15.89
N VAL A 192 3.81 15.64 14.76
CA VAL A 192 2.60 16.13 14.09
C VAL A 192 1.30 15.78 14.82
N SER A 193 1.29 14.74 15.65
CA SER A 193 0.16 14.38 16.51
C SER A 193 0.10 15.16 17.82
N THR A 194 1.15 15.91 18.16
CA THR A 194 1.21 16.72 19.38
C THR A 194 0.33 17.96 19.23
N TYR A 195 -0.57 18.19 20.20
CA TYR A 195 -1.41 19.40 20.24
C TYR A 195 -0.62 20.65 20.56
N GLN A 196 0.23 20.60 21.59
CA GLN A 196 1.06 21.75 21.99
C GLN A 196 2.41 21.30 22.53
N HIS A 197 3.42 22.14 22.31
CA HIS A 197 4.78 21.98 22.84
C HIS A 197 5.30 23.34 23.32
N THR A 198 6.02 23.35 24.44
CA THR A 198 6.66 24.55 24.96
C THR A 198 8.13 24.51 24.62
N LEU A 199 8.61 25.51 23.86
CA LEU A 199 10.02 25.60 23.51
C LEU A 199 10.86 25.81 24.78
N SER A 200 12.00 25.16 24.82
CA SER A 200 12.97 25.24 25.91
C SER A 200 13.54 26.67 26.05
N ALA A 201 14.01 27.01 27.23
CA ALA A 201 14.81 28.21 27.43
C ALA A 201 16.13 28.13 26.66
N THR A 202 16.58 29.27 26.13
CA THR A 202 17.77 29.35 25.29
C THR A 202 18.74 30.40 25.79
N ASN A 203 19.91 30.52 25.14
CA ASN A 203 20.89 31.57 25.42
C ASN A 203 20.37 33.02 25.17
N LYS A 204 19.29 33.17 24.39
CA LYS A 204 18.66 34.48 24.06
C LYS A 204 17.30 34.68 24.69
N TYR A 205 16.66 33.59 25.15
CA TYR A 205 15.33 33.65 25.74
C TYR A 205 15.23 32.69 26.92
N SER A 206 15.29 33.24 28.13
CA SER A 206 15.41 32.46 29.37
C SER A 206 14.07 31.95 29.95
N LYS A 207 12.91 32.31 29.32
CA LYS A 207 11.59 31.89 29.79
C LYS A 207 11.11 30.65 29.06
N ASN A 208 10.37 29.79 29.76
CA ASN A 208 9.70 28.60 29.18
C ASN A 208 8.20 28.90 28.92
N ASP A 209 7.92 29.95 28.15
CA ASP A 209 6.54 30.41 27.90
C ASP A 209 6.20 30.52 26.40
N ARG A 210 7.12 30.13 25.48
CA ARG A 210 6.86 30.07 24.05
C ARG A 210 6.12 28.78 23.71
N ILE A 211 4.79 28.85 23.75
CA ILE A 211 3.94 27.69 23.48
C ILE A 211 3.62 27.60 21.98
N MET A 212 4.02 26.49 21.33
CA MET A 212 3.67 26.13 19.97
C MET A 212 2.40 25.29 19.97
N LYS A 213 1.27 25.85 19.50
CA LYS A 213 0.00 25.11 19.36
C LYS A 213 -0.18 24.65 17.93
N ASN A 214 -0.63 23.43 17.78
CA ASN A 214 -0.86 22.84 16.48
C ASN A 214 -2.02 23.55 15.75
N THR A 215 -1.77 23.96 14.52
CA THR A 215 -2.77 24.57 13.64
C THR A 215 -3.77 23.56 13.06
N ASN A 216 -3.47 22.25 13.16
CA ASN A 216 -4.42 21.19 12.82
C ASN A 216 -5.41 21.00 13.98
N THR A 217 -6.64 21.46 13.78
CA THR A 217 -7.68 21.43 14.82
C THR A 217 -8.19 20.01 15.10
N PHE A 218 -7.91 19.02 14.26
CA PHE A 218 -8.26 17.63 14.51
C PHE A 218 -7.49 17.02 15.70
N VAL A 219 -6.29 17.53 16.01
CA VAL A 219 -5.51 17.07 17.17
C VAL A 219 -5.70 17.93 18.42
N ASN A 220 -6.58 18.94 18.37
CA ASN A 220 -6.88 19.80 19.49
C ASN A 220 -8.09 19.27 20.28
N PRO A 221 -7.93 18.78 21.53
CA PRO A 221 -9.02 18.21 22.32
C PRO A 221 -10.21 19.16 22.58
N SER A 222 -10.00 20.49 22.47
CA SER A 222 -11.05 21.49 22.66
C SER A 222 -11.74 21.89 21.35
N SER A 223 -11.34 21.33 20.21
CA SER A 223 -11.92 21.65 18.92
C SER A 223 -13.18 20.83 18.64
N ARG A 224 -14.17 21.42 17.97
CA ARG A 224 -15.32 20.68 17.42
C ARG A 224 -14.95 19.66 16.34
N PHE A 225 -13.73 19.76 15.78
CA PHE A 225 -13.19 18.85 14.78
C PHE A 225 -12.30 17.77 15.40
N TYR A 226 -12.06 17.79 16.72
CA TYR A 226 -11.21 16.82 17.38
C TYR A 226 -11.60 15.38 17.02
N ASP A 227 -10.59 14.57 16.69
CA ASP A 227 -10.75 13.12 16.47
C ASP A 227 -9.49 12.41 16.98
N GLU A 228 -9.65 11.55 17.97
CA GLU A 228 -8.55 10.82 18.62
C GLU A 228 -7.80 9.87 17.66
N ASN A 229 -8.44 9.47 16.56
CA ASN A 229 -7.85 8.61 15.55
C ASN A 229 -6.95 9.38 14.57
N VAL A 230 -7.03 10.72 14.54
CA VAL A 230 -6.20 11.55 13.65
C VAL A 230 -4.78 11.66 14.20
N LYS A 231 -3.79 11.35 13.34
CA LYS A 231 -2.36 11.40 13.66
C LYS A 231 -1.65 12.67 13.16
N GLY A 232 -2.35 13.63 12.65
CA GLY A 232 -1.80 14.88 12.10
C GLY A 232 -2.40 15.14 10.72
N ILE A 233 -1.77 15.83 9.74
CA ILE A 233 -0.32 16.08 9.57
C ILE A 233 -0.05 17.59 9.55
N LYS A 234 -0.56 18.32 8.48
CA LYS A 234 -0.18 19.72 8.28
C LYS A 234 -1.25 20.55 7.58
N THR A 235 -1.43 21.77 8.06
CA THR A 235 -2.21 22.83 7.42
C THR A 235 -1.34 23.73 6.57
N GLY A 236 -1.92 24.35 5.54
CA GLY A 236 -1.28 25.40 4.74
C GLY A 236 -2.30 26.46 4.32
N THR A 237 -1.87 27.71 4.18
CA THR A 237 -2.70 28.78 3.65
C THR A 237 -1.82 29.88 3.05
N THR A 238 -2.09 30.25 1.81
CA THR A 238 -1.64 31.49 1.16
C THR A 238 -2.78 32.01 0.28
N LEU A 239 -2.71 33.26 -0.15
CA LEU A 239 -3.72 33.84 -1.05
C LEU A 239 -3.87 33.01 -2.34
N GLN A 240 -2.74 32.59 -2.92
CA GLN A 240 -2.67 31.86 -4.20
C GLN A 240 -3.07 30.38 -4.05
N ALA A 241 -2.62 29.73 -2.97
CA ALA A 241 -2.90 28.32 -2.71
C ALA A 241 -4.36 28.09 -2.27
N GLY A 242 -4.97 29.06 -1.61
CA GLY A 242 -6.17 28.83 -0.81
C GLY A 242 -5.83 28.11 0.50
N ASN A 243 -6.70 27.25 0.97
CA ASN A 243 -6.52 26.51 2.22
C ASN A 243 -6.21 25.06 1.93
N CYS A 244 -5.09 24.56 2.45
CA CYS A 244 -4.61 23.20 2.27
C CYS A 244 -4.60 22.45 3.60
N LEU A 245 -4.85 21.14 3.54
CA LEU A 245 -4.77 20.25 4.69
C LEU A 245 -4.40 18.85 4.23
N ILE A 246 -3.42 18.27 4.88
CA ILE A 246 -3.09 16.84 4.75
C ILE A 246 -3.32 16.21 6.11
N THR A 247 -4.09 15.12 6.13
CA THR A 247 -4.48 14.43 7.37
C THR A 247 -4.24 12.93 7.23
N SER A 248 -3.65 12.33 8.26
CA SER A 248 -3.60 10.88 8.43
C SER A 248 -4.52 10.48 9.57
N ILE A 249 -5.33 9.46 9.36
CA ILE A 249 -6.25 8.89 10.33
C ILE A 249 -6.09 7.37 10.35
N SER A 250 -6.07 6.79 11.56
CA SER A 250 -5.98 5.35 11.78
C SER A 250 -7.13 4.91 12.69
N LYS A 251 -8.05 4.12 12.15
CA LYS A 251 -9.21 3.62 12.90
C LYS A 251 -9.42 2.15 12.60
N ASN A 252 -9.41 1.31 13.64
CA ASN A 252 -9.61 -0.14 13.54
C ASN A 252 -8.63 -0.84 12.57
N GLY A 253 -7.38 -0.34 12.49
CA GLY A 253 -6.36 -0.85 11.59
C GLY A 253 -6.53 -0.42 10.12
N PHE A 254 -7.45 0.48 9.85
CA PHE A 254 -7.68 1.08 8.54
C PHE A 254 -7.00 2.46 8.51
N ASP A 255 -5.91 2.57 7.77
CA ASP A 255 -5.03 3.74 7.74
C ASP A 255 -5.25 4.53 6.44
N VAL A 256 -5.62 5.80 6.57
CA VAL A 256 -5.98 6.65 5.43
C VAL A 256 -5.24 7.98 5.47
N ILE A 257 -4.73 8.39 4.32
CA ILE A 257 -4.28 9.77 4.11
C ILE A 257 -5.30 10.50 3.23
N THR A 258 -5.72 11.69 3.70
CA THR A 258 -6.52 12.64 2.94
C THR A 258 -5.69 13.86 2.58
N VAL A 259 -5.83 14.34 1.36
CA VAL A 259 -5.19 15.56 0.88
C VAL A 259 -6.25 16.50 0.33
N ILE A 260 -6.27 17.74 0.82
CA ILE A 260 -7.05 18.85 0.27
C ILE A 260 -6.08 19.97 -0.11
N LEU A 261 -6.14 20.42 -1.35
CA LEU A 261 -5.45 21.61 -1.83
C LEU A 261 -6.49 22.63 -2.32
N GLY A 262 -6.41 23.84 -1.81
CA GLY A 262 -7.20 24.96 -2.31
C GLY A 262 -8.67 24.97 -1.88
N ALA A 263 -9.00 24.52 -0.68
CA ALA A 263 -10.33 24.73 -0.10
C ALA A 263 -10.61 26.22 0.07
N ARG A 264 -11.89 26.59 -0.02
CA ARG A 264 -12.32 27.99 -0.09
C ARG A 264 -12.04 28.77 1.19
N THR A 265 -12.29 28.16 2.33
CA THR A 265 -12.11 28.82 3.64
C THR A 265 -11.23 27.99 4.57
N SER A 266 -10.71 28.66 5.63
CA SER A 266 -9.96 27.94 6.67
C SER A 266 -10.81 26.91 7.41
N GLU A 267 -12.13 27.08 7.48
CA GLU A 267 -13.03 26.12 8.10
C GLU A 267 -13.38 24.99 7.12
N SER A 268 -13.61 25.30 5.84
CA SER A 268 -14.02 24.30 4.86
C SER A 268 -12.97 23.21 4.67
N LYS A 269 -11.65 23.49 4.77
CA LYS A 269 -10.64 22.44 4.73
C LYS A 269 -10.83 21.37 5.82
N PHE A 270 -11.31 21.74 7.02
CA PHE A 270 -11.58 20.78 8.09
C PHE A 270 -12.94 20.08 7.91
N SER A 271 -14.00 20.82 7.54
CA SER A 271 -15.31 20.21 7.32
C SER A 271 -15.30 19.24 6.13
N GLU A 272 -14.63 19.59 5.02
CA GLU A 272 -14.47 18.70 3.89
C GLU A 272 -13.61 17.47 4.23
N THR A 273 -12.48 17.67 4.93
CA THR A 273 -11.67 16.51 5.38
C THR A 273 -12.50 15.59 6.29
N LYS A 274 -13.32 16.13 7.20
CA LYS A 274 -14.20 15.32 8.05
C LYS A 274 -15.24 14.55 7.23
N ARG A 275 -15.82 15.17 6.19
CA ARG A 275 -16.71 14.48 5.26
C ARG A 275 -15.99 13.35 4.51
N MET A 276 -14.76 13.60 4.04
CA MET A 276 -13.93 12.60 3.38
C MET A 276 -13.64 11.41 4.31
N MET A 277 -13.25 11.66 5.56
CA MET A 277 -13.01 10.61 6.55
C MET A 277 -14.29 9.81 6.85
N ASN A 278 -15.42 10.48 7.10
CA ASN A 278 -16.69 9.80 7.32
C ASN A 278 -17.09 8.94 6.11
N TYR A 279 -16.96 9.46 4.89
CA TYR A 279 -17.24 8.71 3.68
C TYR A 279 -16.44 7.41 3.61
N VAL A 280 -15.16 7.43 3.97
CA VAL A 280 -14.33 6.22 4.01
C VAL A 280 -14.89 5.21 5.00
N PHE A 281 -15.07 5.60 6.27
CA PHE A 281 -15.46 4.67 7.34
C PHE A 281 -16.92 4.24 7.28
N ASP A 282 -17.78 4.99 6.56
CA ASP A 282 -19.18 4.63 6.32
C ASP A 282 -19.35 3.72 5.09
N ASN A 283 -18.34 3.62 4.19
CA ASN A 283 -18.47 2.89 2.94
C ASN A 283 -17.41 1.81 2.72
N TYR A 284 -16.32 1.79 3.48
CA TYR A 284 -15.22 0.85 3.28
C TYR A 284 -14.81 0.18 4.59
N GLU A 285 -14.46 -1.10 4.48
CA GLU A 285 -13.88 -1.88 5.56
C GLU A 285 -12.89 -2.91 5.03
N TYR A 286 -12.10 -3.50 5.93
CA TYR A 286 -11.38 -4.73 5.63
C TYR A 286 -12.30 -5.93 5.79
N THR A 287 -12.58 -6.60 4.67
CA THR A 287 -13.28 -7.87 4.64
C THR A 287 -12.26 -9.00 4.69
N GLU A 288 -12.36 -9.87 5.70
CA GLU A 288 -11.58 -11.11 5.77
C GLU A 288 -12.21 -12.13 4.81
N ILE A 289 -11.50 -12.46 3.73
CA ILE A 289 -11.97 -13.42 2.72
C ILE A 289 -11.58 -14.82 3.14
N HIS A 290 -10.33 -15.03 3.57
CA HIS A 290 -9.80 -16.30 4.06
C HIS A 290 -8.77 -16.11 5.15
N LYS A 291 -8.70 -17.13 6.03
CA LYS A 291 -7.61 -17.31 6.99
C LYS A 291 -6.59 -18.31 6.47
N LYS A 292 -5.35 -18.14 6.85
CA LYS A 292 -4.29 -19.11 6.64
C LYS A 292 -4.72 -20.51 7.09
N GLY A 293 -4.60 -21.47 6.19
CA GLY A 293 -4.98 -22.85 6.42
C GLY A 293 -6.41 -23.22 6.02
N ASP A 294 -7.23 -22.25 5.59
CA ASP A 294 -8.56 -22.55 5.06
C ASP A 294 -8.46 -23.47 3.85
N VAL A 295 -9.34 -24.46 3.78
CA VAL A 295 -9.43 -25.38 2.66
C VAL A 295 -10.16 -24.70 1.50
N ILE A 296 -9.44 -24.46 0.41
CA ILE A 296 -9.99 -23.81 -0.78
C ILE A 296 -10.55 -24.81 -1.78
N LYS A 297 -9.86 -25.91 -1.98
CA LYS A 297 -10.24 -26.91 -2.98
C LYS A 297 -9.74 -28.30 -2.59
N LYS A 298 -10.53 -29.29 -2.91
CA LYS A 298 -10.15 -30.72 -2.84
C LYS A 298 -9.87 -31.24 -4.21
N ILE A 299 -8.72 -31.90 -4.39
CA ILE A 299 -8.28 -32.46 -5.67
C ILE A 299 -7.93 -33.94 -5.54
N GLU A 300 -7.90 -34.65 -6.65
CA GLU A 300 -7.34 -35.98 -6.78
C GLU A 300 -5.93 -35.92 -7.36
N VAL A 301 -4.98 -36.63 -6.72
CA VAL A 301 -3.58 -36.65 -7.14
C VAL A 301 -3.30 -37.90 -7.92
N GLU A 302 -2.67 -37.77 -9.09
CA GLU A 302 -2.28 -38.89 -9.91
C GLU A 302 -1.15 -39.72 -9.31
N LYS A 303 -1.13 -41.02 -9.61
CA LYS A 303 -0.12 -42.00 -9.15
C LYS A 303 0.03 -42.07 -7.61
N ALA A 304 -0.98 -41.62 -6.88
CA ALA A 304 -1.05 -41.70 -5.42
C ALA A 304 -1.61 -43.08 -4.95
N THR A 305 -1.34 -43.44 -3.69
CA THR A 305 -2.02 -44.56 -3.04
C THR A 305 -3.51 -44.24 -2.82
N LYS A 306 -4.35 -45.26 -2.59
CA LYS A 306 -5.78 -45.06 -2.35
C LYS A 306 -6.05 -44.15 -1.14
N GLU A 307 -5.25 -44.29 -0.11
CA GLU A 307 -5.37 -43.61 1.19
C GLU A 307 -5.01 -42.13 1.09
N THR A 308 -4.07 -41.76 0.19
CA THR A 308 -3.58 -40.39 0.04
C THR A 308 -3.98 -39.72 -1.28
N LYS A 309 -4.81 -40.37 -2.09
CA LYS A 309 -5.24 -39.87 -3.41
C LYS A 309 -5.99 -38.54 -3.33
N SER A 310 -6.75 -38.34 -2.27
CA SER A 310 -7.52 -37.12 -2.06
C SER A 310 -6.72 -36.12 -1.24
N LEU A 311 -6.46 -34.93 -1.80
CA LEU A 311 -5.65 -33.87 -1.20
C LEU A 311 -6.46 -32.59 -1.09
N ASN A 312 -6.46 -31.98 0.08
CA ASN A 312 -6.95 -30.62 0.26
C ASN A 312 -5.86 -29.61 -0.08
N LEU A 313 -6.21 -28.58 -0.80
CA LEU A 313 -5.40 -27.40 -1.03
C LEU A 313 -5.79 -26.33 -0.01
N VAL A 314 -4.83 -25.89 0.79
CA VAL A 314 -5.03 -24.87 1.82
C VAL A 314 -4.30 -23.59 1.44
N ILE A 315 -4.86 -22.46 1.87
CA ILE A 315 -4.28 -21.15 1.59
C ILE A 315 -3.06 -20.88 2.49
N SER A 316 -2.03 -20.26 1.93
CA SER A 316 -0.74 -20.02 2.62
C SER A 316 -0.79 -18.89 3.63
N ASP A 317 -1.64 -17.89 3.43
CA ASP A 317 -1.69 -16.63 4.19
C ASP A 317 -3.13 -16.13 4.32
N ASP A 318 -3.36 -15.23 5.30
CA ASP A 318 -4.63 -14.54 5.42
C ASP A 318 -4.87 -13.64 4.20
N ILE A 319 -6.08 -13.65 3.65
CA ILE A 319 -6.51 -12.67 2.65
C ILE A 319 -7.54 -11.74 3.29
N LYS A 320 -7.13 -10.47 3.45
CA LYS A 320 -7.99 -9.37 3.86
C LYS A 320 -8.00 -8.33 2.74
N ALA A 321 -9.16 -8.10 2.18
CA ALA A 321 -9.33 -7.12 1.11
C ALA A 321 -10.00 -5.85 1.64
N ILE A 322 -9.54 -4.70 1.15
CA ILE A 322 -10.31 -3.48 1.31
C ILE A 322 -11.53 -3.58 0.38
N ASN A 323 -12.70 -3.42 0.93
CA ASN A 323 -13.94 -3.63 0.22
C ASN A 323 -14.95 -2.55 0.54
N ASN A 324 -15.76 -2.17 -0.46
CA ASN A 324 -16.96 -1.41 -0.21
C ASN A 324 -17.96 -2.30 0.54
N ILE A 325 -18.50 -1.83 1.66
CA ILE A 325 -19.43 -2.57 2.52
C ILE A 325 -20.69 -3.09 1.80
N LYS A 326 -20.99 -2.57 0.60
CA LYS A 326 -22.10 -3.03 -0.25
C LYS A 326 -21.81 -4.36 -0.96
N ILE A 327 -20.53 -4.77 -1.02
CA ILE A 327 -20.10 -6.02 -1.68
C ILE A 327 -19.87 -7.08 -0.59
N LYS A 328 -20.57 -8.20 -0.68
CA LYS A 328 -20.41 -9.29 0.29
C LYS A 328 -19.22 -10.17 -0.09
N ALA A 329 -18.54 -10.72 0.91
CA ALA A 329 -17.38 -11.60 0.70
C ALA A 329 -17.71 -12.80 -0.22
N GLU A 330 -18.93 -13.36 -0.09
CA GLU A 330 -19.39 -14.50 -0.87
C GLU A 330 -19.62 -14.16 -2.37
N GLU A 331 -19.68 -12.87 -2.72
CA GLU A 331 -19.85 -12.40 -4.10
C GLU A 331 -18.51 -12.24 -4.82
N ILE A 332 -17.38 -12.40 -4.09
CA ILE A 332 -16.03 -12.23 -4.62
C ILE A 332 -15.52 -13.58 -5.10
N GLU A 333 -15.57 -13.83 -6.40
CA GLU A 333 -15.09 -15.07 -6.98
C GLU A 333 -13.57 -15.08 -7.19
N PRO A 334 -12.87 -16.18 -6.79
CA PRO A 334 -11.45 -16.31 -7.01
C PRO A 334 -11.10 -16.83 -8.40
N GLU A 335 -9.95 -16.41 -8.89
CA GLU A 335 -9.23 -17.09 -9.96
C GLU A 335 -8.23 -18.07 -9.34
N ILE A 336 -8.39 -19.37 -9.64
CA ILE A 336 -7.53 -20.45 -9.12
C ILE A 336 -6.68 -21.00 -10.24
N ASN A 337 -5.36 -20.87 -10.13
CA ASN A 337 -4.39 -21.38 -11.07
C ASN A 337 -3.61 -22.52 -10.43
N LEU A 338 -3.87 -23.76 -10.87
CA LEU A 338 -3.14 -24.95 -10.42
C LEU A 338 -1.99 -25.27 -11.38
N ARG A 339 -0.99 -25.99 -10.88
CA ARG A 339 0.07 -26.55 -11.74
C ARG A 339 -0.54 -27.52 -12.76
N ASP A 340 0.02 -27.56 -13.96
CA ASP A 340 -0.47 -28.42 -15.06
C ASP A 340 -0.44 -29.91 -14.67
N GLU A 341 0.57 -30.33 -13.89
CA GLU A 341 0.70 -31.70 -13.41
C GLU A 341 0.81 -31.73 -11.88
N ILE A 342 -0.13 -32.44 -11.24
CA ILE A 342 -0.11 -32.70 -9.80
C ILE A 342 -0.03 -34.23 -9.59
N ILE A 343 1.21 -34.73 -9.48
CA ILE A 343 1.56 -36.15 -9.43
C ILE A 343 2.27 -36.46 -8.13
N ALA A 344 1.93 -37.62 -7.52
CA ALA A 344 2.63 -38.08 -6.31
C ALA A 344 4.11 -38.50 -6.63
N PRO A 345 5.05 -38.30 -5.67
CA PRO A 345 4.83 -37.89 -4.29
C PRO A 345 4.70 -36.37 -4.14
N ILE A 346 3.92 -35.94 -3.16
CA ILE A 346 3.77 -34.51 -2.79
C ILE A 346 4.04 -34.41 -1.28
N SER A 347 4.79 -33.40 -0.86
CA SER A 347 5.05 -33.14 0.54
C SER A 347 4.04 -32.12 1.10
N LYS A 348 3.66 -32.28 2.35
CA LYS A 348 2.88 -31.27 3.10
C LYS A 348 3.55 -29.90 2.98
N GLY A 349 2.74 -28.86 2.69
CA GLY A 349 3.22 -27.49 2.49
C GLY A 349 3.81 -27.21 1.11
N GLN A 350 3.87 -28.23 0.22
CA GLN A 350 4.31 -28.01 -1.16
C GLN A 350 3.31 -27.11 -1.89
N GLU A 351 3.81 -26.08 -2.57
CA GLU A 351 2.99 -25.18 -3.40
C GLU A 351 2.51 -25.93 -4.67
N LEU A 352 1.19 -25.96 -4.87
CA LEU A 352 0.54 -26.64 -5.99
C LEU A 352 -0.23 -25.70 -6.91
N GLY A 353 -0.32 -24.43 -6.55
CA GLY A 353 -0.98 -23.40 -7.32
C GLY A 353 -1.06 -22.08 -6.61
N THR A 354 -1.83 -21.17 -7.17
CA THR A 354 -2.12 -19.85 -6.60
C THR A 354 -3.61 -19.56 -6.66
N ILE A 355 -4.06 -18.69 -5.76
CA ILE A 355 -5.40 -18.13 -5.76
C ILE A 355 -5.30 -16.62 -5.81
N LYS A 356 -6.13 -15.99 -6.65
CA LYS A 356 -6.19 -14.54 -6.81
C LYS A 356 -7.64 -14.08 -6.66
N TYR A 357 -7.83 -13.04 -5.86
CA TYR A 357 -9.07 -12.29 -5.76
C TYR A 357 -8.88 -10.90 -6.34
N THR A 358 -9.83 -10.43 -7.13
CA THR A 358 -9.88 -9.04 -7.59
C THR A 358 -11.05 -8.35 -6.91
N VAL A 359 -10.74 -7.41 -6.00
CA VAL A 359 -11.73 -6.68 -5.22
C VAL A 359 -11.56 -5.20 -5.52
N ASP A 360 -12.57 -4.58 -6.09
CA ASP A 360 -12.59 -3.15 -6.38
C ASP A 360 -11.32 -2.67 -7.12
N GLY A 361 -10.86 -3.48 -8.08
CA GLY A 361 -9.69 -3.21 -8.92
C GLY A 361 -8.33 -3.53 -8.29
N LEU A 362 -8.27 -4.00 -7.05
CA LEU A 362 -7.05 -4.47 -6.40
C LEU A 362 -6.96 -6.00 -6.45
N GLU A 363 -5.74 -6.51 -6.62
CA GLU A 363 -5.46 -7.95 -6.63
C GLU A 363 -4.87 -8.41 -5.29
N TYR A 364 -5.45 -9.48 -4.75
CA TYR A 364 -5.01 -10.14 -3.53
C TYR A 364 -4.63 -11.58 -3.85
N ASN A 365 -3.37 -11.93 -3.68
CA ASN A 365 -2.80 -13.20 -4.10
C ASN A 365 -2.31 -14.02 -2.92
N ALA A 366 -2.53 -15.35 -2.96
CA ALA A 366 -1.91 -16.28 -2.03
C ALA A 366 -1.55 -17.59 -2.74
N LYS A 367 -0.71 -18.41 -2.10
CA LYS A 367 -0.34 -19.74 -2.58
C LYS A 367 -1.36 -20.78 -2.11
N LEU A 368 -1.54 -21.81 -2.91
CA LEU A 368 -2.27 -23.01 -2.53
C LEU A 368 -1.27 -24.11 -2.21
N LEU A 369 -1.31 -24.57 -0.97
CA LEU A 369 -0.36 -25.54 -0.41
C LEU A 369 -1.04 -26.90 -0.19
N ALA A 370 -0.28 -27.98 -0.29
CA ALA A 370 -0.72 -29.30 0.09
C ALA A 370 -0.95 -29.39 1.62
N GLU A 371 -2.14 -29.78 2.06
CA GLU A 371 -2.44 -29.95 3.50
C GLU A 371 -1.67 -31.10 4.12
N ASN A 372 -1.48 -32.19 3.36
CA ASN A 372 -0.84 -33.43 3.82
C ASN A 372 0.17 -33.95 2.80
N ASP A 373 0.98 -34.93 3.22
CA ASP A 373 1.82 -35.71 2.33
C ASP A 373 0.95 -36.63 1.44
N VAL A 374 1.36 -36.79 0.19
CA VAL A 374 0.76 -37.73 -0.77
C VAL A 374 1.80 -38.74 -1.19
N ILE A 375 1.52 -40.02 -0.89
CA ILE A 375 2.44 -41.12 -1.10
C ILE A 375 2.25 -41.67 -2.52
N LYS A 376 3.37 -41.86 -3.24
CA LYS A 376 3.35 -42.44 -4.58
C LYS A 376 2.99 -43.93 -4.53
N LYS A 377 2.07 -44.36 -5.38
CA LYS A 377 1.77 -45.80 -5.55
C LYS A 377 2.98 -46.53 -6.11
N THR A 378 3.42 -47.58 -5.41
CA THR A 378 4.50 -48.45 -5.86
C THR A 378 3.91 -49.75 -6.38
N TYR A 379 4.37 -50.19 -7.53
CA TYR A 379 3.88 -51.38 -8.21
C TYR A 379 4.78 -52.62 -7.97
N TYR A 380 5.60 -52.59 -6.88
CA TYR A 380 6.54 -53.70 -6.63
C TYR A 380 5.85 -55.05 -6.48
N VAL A 381 4.68 -55.12 -5.83
CA VAL A 381 3.95 -56.37 -5.65
C VAL A 381 3.39 -56.88 -6.95
N GLU A 382 2.81 -56.00 -7.78
CA GLU A 382 2.29 -56.34 -9.08
C GLU A 382 3.39 -56.82 -10.06
N ILE A 383 4.58 -56.17 -10.00
CA ILE A 383 5.76 -56.58 -10.78
C ILE A 383 6.27 -57.94 -10.31
N LEU A 384 6.40 -58.21 -9.00
CA LEU A 384 6.81 -59.49 -8.47
C LEU A 384 5.83 -60.60 -8.81
N ILE A 385 4.54 -60.36 -8.77
CA ILE A 385 3.50 -61.32 -9.22
C ILE A 385 3.66 -61.58 -10.71
N GLY A 386 3.81 -60.54 -11.53
CA GLY A 386 4.03 -60.67 -12.97
C GLY A 386 5.26 -61.50 -13.31
N VAL A 387 6.40 -61.24 -12.63
CA VAL A 387 7.64 -62.04 -12.78
C VAL A 387 7.40 -63.48 -12.34
N GLY A 388 6.73 -63.69 -11.20
CA GLY A 388 6.38 -65.03 -10.71
C GLY A 388 5.54 -65.84 -11.72
N VAL A 389 4.47 -65.24 -12.25
CA VAL A 389 3.62 -65.85 -13.29
C VAL A 389 4.43 -66.14 -14.57
N PHE A 390 5.29 -65.21 -14.99
CA PHE A 390 6.16 -65.42 -16.16
C PHE A 390 7.10 -66.61 -15.96
N LEU A 391 7.73 -66.73 -14.79
CA LEU A 391 8.63 -67.86 -14.47
C LEU A 391 7.86 -69.22 -14.44
N ILE A 392 6.64 -69.20 -13.91
CA ILE A 392 5.78 -70.41 -13.92
C ILE A 392 5.46 -70.83 -15.36
N ILE A 393 5.06 -69.89 -16.22
CA ILE A 393 4.77 -70.16 -17.63
C ILE A 393 6.01 -70.70 -18.34
N LEU A 394 7.16 -70.08 -18.11
CA LEU A 394 8.45 -70.51 -18.67
C LEU A 394 8.79 -71.94 -18.25
N GLY A 395 8.60 -72.25 -16.97
CA GLY A 395 8.79 -73.60 -16.38
C GLY A 395 7.90 -74.65 -17.08
N VAL A 396 6.60 -74.31 -17.26
CA VAL A 396 5.66 -75.20 -17.96
C VAL A 396 6.07 -75.44 -19.41
N ILE A 397 6.51 -74.42 -20.13
CA ILE A 397 7.00 -74.56 -21.52
C ILE A 397 8.23 -75.42 -21.56
N ILE A 398 9.18 -75.32 -20.66
CA ILE A 398 10.37 -76.19 -20.60
C ILE A 398 10.00 -77.60 -20.29
N ILE A 399 9.08 -77.86 -19.37
CA ILE A 399 8.57 -79.23 -19.09
C ILE A 399 7.90 -79.86 -20.32
N ILE A 400 7.05 -79.12 -21.02
CA ILE A 400 6.40 -79.56 -22.24
C ILE A 400 7.45 -79.88 -23.32
N LYS A 401 8.42 -79.01 -23.53
CA LYS A 401 9.53 -79.32 -24.53
C LYS A 401 10.36 -80.49 -24.13
N LYS A 402 10.62 -80.75 -22.84
CA LYS A 402 11.31 -81.96 -22.38
C LYS A 402 10.49 -83.22 -22.60
N ARG A 403 9.15 -83.20 -22.41
CA ARG A 403 8.25 -84.34 -22.66
C ARG A 403 8.13 -84.70 -24.15
N HIS A 404 8.28 -83.74 -25.02
CA HIS A 404 8.27 -83.98 -26.46
C HIS A 404 9.59 -84.41 -27.11
N ARG A 405 10.67 -84.45 -26.35
CA ARG A 405 11.94 -85.01 -26.78
C ARG A 405 11.83 -86.53 -26.67
N LYS A 406 11.43 -87.23 -27.79
CA LYS A 406 11.53 -88.71 -27.93
C LYS A 406 12.97 -89.16 -27.70
N PRO A 407 13.18 -90.32 -27.02
CA PRO A 407 14.52 -90.90 -26.92
C PRO A 407 15.03 -91.28 -28.30
N LYS A 408 16.25 -90.88 -28.61
CA LYS A 408 16.93 -91.38 -29.80
C LYS A 408 17.20 -92.89 -29.60
N GLU A 409 16.55 -93.74 -30.42
CA GLU A 409 16.89 -95.15 -30.50
C GLU A 409 18.39 -95.32 -30.82
N LYS A 410 19.09 -96.07 -30.00
CA LYS A 410 20.43 -96.54 -30.27
C LYS A 410 20.26 -97.64 -31.36
N LYS A 411 20.68 -97.40 -32.55
CA LYS A 411 20.93 -98.47 -33.55
C LYS A 411 22.09 -99.30 -33.01
N SER A 412 21.82 -100.59 -32.74
CA SER A 412 22.87 -101.60 -32.52
C SER A 412 23.39 -102.01 -33.88
N GLU A 413 24.64 -101.83 -34.16
CA GLU A 413 25.33 -102.48 -35.29
C GLU A 413 25.70 -103.90 -34.83
N TRP A 414 25.29 -104.87 -35.66
CA TRP A 414 25.91 -106.19 -35.96
C TRP A 414 26.35 -106.19 -37.34
#